data_4b0f9e9443cef347b4ffc4f474961075
#
_entry.id   4b0f9e9443cef347b4ffc4f474961075
#
_cell.length_a   1.000
_cell.length_b   1.000
_cell.length_c   1.000
_cell.angle_alpha   90.00
_cell.angle_beta   90.00
_cell.angle_gamma   90.00
#
_symmetry.space_group_name_H-M   'P 1'
#
loop_
_entity.id
_entity.type
_entity.pdbx_description
1 polymer ?
#
loop_
_entity_poly.entity_id
_entity_poly.type
_entity_poly.pdbx_seq_one_letter_code
_entity_poly.pdbx_strand_id
1 'polypeptide(L)'
;MRRFSDWAASFGPLVIVLSLIAVFGLAAAPLRASTDDDALTAKTLADMLRAARQVISNNQNRINDPDIGNKGLSGHVVLEQAIELFKKSTGTDSANIDPSSRLGRLLRAQMDAIVDATDANQGTINAKGVGFKAFIPAVFARLVNEAFENRAKDEAEIKVTAPEQLVRNRKARPDAWEADVMRSKLLQPNWPRGQAYATDATTKGRSAYRMMMPEYYAASCLTCHGSPKGETDITHYPKEGGKEGDLGAVISVTLFK
;
A
#
# COMPACT_ATOMS: atom_id res chain seq x y z
N MET A 1 6.16 -51.80 90.82
CA MET A 1 4.85 -52.51 90.74
C MET A 1 4.01 -51.88 89.62
N ARG A 2 3.52 -52.77 88.71
CA ARG A 2 2.40 -52.57 87.74
C ARG A 2 2.65 -51.55 86.61
N ARG A 3 2.70 -51.98 85.46
CA ARG A 3 1.99 -52.72 84.39
C ARG A 3 1.53 -51.71 83.30
N PHE A 4 2.09 -51.95 82.17
CA PHE A 4 1.47 -52.22 80.84
C PHE A 4 0.23 -51.43 80.45
N SER A 5 0.27 -50.81 79.31
CA SER A 5 -0.53 -51.26 78.14
C SER A 5 -0.17 -50.55 76.88
N ASP A 6 0.01 -51.39 75.85
CA ASP A 6 0.21 -51.07 74.46
C ASP A 6 -0.94 -50.22 73.84
N TRP A 7 -0.58 -49.34 72.99
CA TRP A 7 -1.52 -48.92 71.93
C TRP A 7 -0.81 -48.65 70.60
N ALA A 8 -1.00 -49.60 69.71
CA ALA A 8 -0.56 -49.55 68.34
C ALA A 8 -1.47 -48.57 67.58
N ALA A 9 -0.94 -47.50 67.02
CA ALA A 9 -1.66 -46.62 66.10
C ALA A 9 -1.20 -46.94 64.69
N SER A 10 -2.14 -47.39 63.91
CA SER A 10 -2.09 -47.75 62.48
C SER A 10 -1.75 -46.51 61.62
N PHE A 11 -0.66 -46.58 60.88
CA PHE A 11 -0.36 -45.61 59.85
C PHE A 11 -1.04 -46.06 58.54
N GLY A 12 -2.07 -45.30 58.12
CA GLY A 12 -2.65 -45.45 56.80
C GLY A 12 -1.80 -44.74 55.73
N PRO A 13 -1.75 -45.26 54.50
CA PRO A 13 -0.91 -44.69 53.46
C PRO A 13 -1.51 -43.34 52.96
N LEU A 14 -0.68 -42.31 53.00
CA LEU A 14 -0.96 -40.99 52.41
C LEU A 14 -0.87 -41.15 50.90
N VAL A 15 -2.03 -41.10 50.21
CA VAL A 15 -2.10 -41.08 48.76
C VAL A 15 -1.83 -39.63 48.33
N ILE A 16 -0.63 -39.39 47.82
CA ILE A 16 -0.29 -38.10 47.16
C ILE A 16 -0.85 -38.14 45.74
N VAL A 17 -1.95 -37.43 45.52
CA VAL A 17 -2.48 -37.18 44.18
C VAL A 17 -1.63 -36.07 43.54
N LEU A 18 -0.70 -36.46 42.68
CA LEU A 18 0.01 -35.53 41.79
C LEU A 18 -0.98 -35.07 40.70
N SER A 19 -1.52 -33.86 40.86
CA SER A 19 -2.25 -33.19 39.78
C SER A 19 -1.26 -32.74 38.73
N LEU A 20 -1.17 -33.44 37.59
CA LEU A 20 -0.50 -32.95 36.39
C LEU A 20 -1.30 -31.79 35.80
N ILE A 21 -0.87 -30.56 36.04
CA ILE A 21 -1.34 -29.40 35.28
C ILE A 21 -0.65 -29.46 33.94
N ALA A 22 -1.35 -29.96 32.91
CA ALA A 22 -0.93 -29.83 31.53
C ALA A 22 -1.06 -28.35 31.13
N VAL A 23 0.05 -27.60 31.17
CA VAL A 23 0.15 -26.27 30.57
C VAL A 23 0.14 -26.48 29.06
N PHE A 24 -1.02 -26.33 28.45
CA PHE A 24 -1.12 -26.18 26.98
C PHE A 24 -0.42 -24.88 26.62
N GLY A 25 0.81 -25.00 26.13
CA GLY A 25 1.52 -23.90 25.51
C GLY A 25 0.71 -23.41 24.32
N LEU A 26 0.16 -22.17 24.38
CA LEU A 26 -0.39 -21.50 23.22
C LEU A 26 0.72 -21.39 22.18
N ALA A 27 0.59 -22.14 21.11
CA ALA A 27 1.47 -22.05 19.96
C ALA A 27 1.29 -20.66 19.32
N ALA A 28 2.34 -19.83 19.40
CA ALA A 28 2.42 -18.50 18.78
C ALA A 28 2.59 -18.55 17.23
N ALA A 29 2.16 -19.63 16.59
CA ALA A 29 2.25 -19.83 15.14
C ALA A 29 1.36 -18.91 14.27
N PRO A 30 0.18 -18.42 14.69
CA PRO A 30 -0.68 -17.62 13.82
C PRO A 30 -0.16 -16.20 13.53
N LEU A 31 0.68 -15.61 14.40
CA LEU A 31 1.12 -14.22 14.20
C LEU A 31 2.08 -14.06 13.01
N ARG A 32 2.97 -15.02 12.79
CA ARG A 32 3.96 -14.94 11.70
C ARG A 32 3.33 -15.18 10.33
N ALA A 33 2.41 -16.11 10.20
CA ALA A 33 1.65 -16.33 8.97
C ALA A 33 0.81 -15.11 8.60
N SER A 34 0.13 -14.47 9.56
CA SER A 34 -0.64 -13.24 9.37
C SER A 34 0.24 -12.06 8.86
N THR A 35 1.47 -11.94 9.35
CA THR A 35 2.39 -10.88 8.93
C THR A 35 2.90 -11.09 7.50
N ASP A 36 3.18 -12.32 7.11
CA ASP A 36 3.62 -12.65 5.74
C ASP A 36 2.47 -12.42 4.74
N ASP A 37 1.23 -12.76 5.09
CA ASP A 37 0.03 -12.51 4.28
C ASP A 37 -0.26 -10.99 4.15
N ASP A 38 -0.10 -10.23 5.23
CA ASP A 38 -0.24 -8.78 5.22
C ASP A 38 0.85 -8.12 4.34
N ALA A 39 2.09 -8.61 4.42
CA ALA A 39 3.19 -8.12 3.59
C ALA A 39 2.93 -8.38 2.10
N LEU A 40 2.48 -9.59 1.75
CA LEU A 40 2.11 -9.94 0.39
C LEU A 40 0.94 -9.08 -0.11
N THR A 41 -0.09 -8.91 0.72
CA THR A 41 -1.27 -8.11 0.38
C THR A 41 -0.89 -6.66 0.14
N ALA A 42 -0.17 -6.03 1.07
CA ALA A 42 0.25 -4.64 0.93
C ALA A 42 1.14 -4.41 -0.29
N LYS A 43 2.09 -5.33 -0.54
CA LYS A 43 2.98 -5.26 -1.70
C LYS A 43 2.20 -5.40 -3.01
N THR A 44 1.27 -6.35 -3.10
CA THR A 44 0.45 -6.57 -4.30
C THR A 44 -0.40 -5.35 -4.63
N LEU A 45 -1.04 -4.74 -3.64
CA LEU A 45 -1.82 -3.52 -3.83
C LEU A 45 -0.96 -2.33 -4.28
N ALA A 46 0.24 -2.17 -3.71
CA ALA A 46 1.16 -1.12 -4.12
C ALA A 46 1.65 -1.33 -5.56
N ASP A 47 1.98 -2.57 -5.94
CA ASP A 47 2.46 -2.89 -7.29
C ASP A 47 1.34 -2.72 -8.34
N MET A 48 0.10 -3.07 -8.03
CA MET A 48 -1.05 -2.84 -8.92
C MET A 48 -1.31 -1.33 -9.11
N LEU A 49 -1.27 -0.52 -8.05
CA LEU A 49 -1.39 0.94 -8.17
C LEU A 49 -0.26 1.53 -9.01
N ARG A 50 0.98 1.06 -8.81
CA ARG A 50 2.14 1.47 -9.62
C ARG A 50 1.93 1.17 -11.08
N ALA A 51 1.48 -0.05 -11.42
CA ALA A 51 1.20 -0.47 -12.79
C ALA A 51 0.11 0.40 -13.43
N ALA A 52 -1.00 0.65 -12.74
CA ALA A 52 -2.08 1.49 -13.24
C ALA A 52 -1.64 2.96 -13.46
N ARG A 53 -0.84 3.52 -12.55
CA ARG A 53 -0.22 4.86 -12.73
C ARG A 53 0.71 4.91 -13.95
N GLN A 54 1.45 3.83 -14.19
CA GLN A 54 2.33 3.73 -15.36
C GLN A 54 1.54 3.75 -16.66
N VAL A 55 0.36 3.11 -16.73
CA VAL A 55 -0.54 3.19 -17.90
C VAL A 55 -0.91 4.65 -18.18
N ILE A 56 -1.32 5.39 -17.16
CA ILE A 56 -1.67 6.82 -17.32
C ILE A 56 -0.45 7.63 -17.75
N SER A 57 0.73 7.37 -17.17
CA SER A 57 1.98 8.03 -17.57
C SER A 57 2.33 7.79 -19.02
N ASN A 58 2.25 6.54 -19.48
CA ASN A 58 2.55 6.16 -20.86
C ASN A 58 1.59 6.79 -21.87
N ASN A 59 0.38 7.13 -21.46
CA ASN A 59 -0.65 7.71 -22.31
C ASN A 59 -0.78 9.24 -22.19
N GLN A 60 0.11 9.94 -21.44
CA GLN A 60 -0.02 11.39 -21.21
C GLN A 60 -0.05 12.21 -22.51
N ASN A 61 0.79 11.87 -23.49
CA ASN A 61 0.78 12.58 -24.77
C ASN A 61 -0.57 12.41 -25.47
N ARG A 62 -1.13 11.19 -25.48
CA ARG A 62 -2.44 10.90 -26.08
C ARG A 62 -3.58 11.55 -25.30
N ILE A 63 -3.54 11.51 -23.96
CA ILE A 63 -4.54 12.18 -23.10
C ILE A 63 -4.56 13.68 -23.39
N ASN A 64 -3.40 14.33 -23.47
CA ASN A 64 -3.26 15.77 -23.62
C ASN A 64 -3.31 16.25 -25.08
N ASP A 65 -3.45 15.36 -26.05
CA ASP A 65 -3.61 15.75 -27.46
C ASP A 65 -4.98 16.43 -27.65
N PRO A 66 -5.04 17.73 -28.10
CA PRO A 66 -6.29 18.44 -28.27
C PRO A 66 -7.10 17.98 -29.48
N ASP A 67 -6.46 17.36 -30.48
CA ASP A 67 -7.08 17.00 -31.75
C ASP A 67 -7.82 15.66 -31.66
N ILE A 68 -7.41 14.80 -30.74
CA ILE A 68 -8.05 13.51 -30.50
C ILE A 68 -9.21 13.71 -29.50
N GLY A 69 -10.45 13.38 -29.87
CA GLY A 69 -11.58 13.33 -28.96
C GLY A 69 -11.56 12.05 -28.12
N ASN A 70 -12.08 10.94 -28.67
CA ASN A 70 -12.04 9.67 -27.97
C ASN A 70 -10.62 9.11 -27.94
N LYS A 71 -10.06 8.99 -26.72
CA LYS A 71 -8.69 8.49 -26.49
C LYS A 71 -8.60 6.95 -26.51
N GLY A 72 -9.73 6.22 -26.52
CA GLY A 72 -9.78 4.77 -26.40
C GLY A 72 -9.21 4.27 -25.07
N LEU A 73 -9.28 5.07 -24.01
CA LEU A 73 -8.79 4.76 -22.66
C LEU A 73 -9.96 4.64 -21.69
N SER A 74 -10.87 3.68 -21.94
CA SER A 74 -11.90 3.32 -20.97
C SER A 74 -11.29 2.73 -19.70
N GLY A 75 -12.05 2.66 -18.61
CA GLY A 75 -11.61 2.04 -17.37
C GLY A 75 -11.12 0.60 -17.57
N HIS A 76 -11.83 -0.19 -18.37
CA HIS A 76 -11.43 -1.56 -18.70
C HIS A 76 -10.12 -1.62 -19.48
N VAL A 77 -9.92 -0.75 -20.47
CA VAL A 77 -8.65 -0.70 -21.23
C VAL A 77 -7.47 -0.33 -20.33
N VAL A 78 -7.67 0.64 -19.44
CA VAL A 78 -6.64 1.01 -18.45
C VAL A 78 -6.34 -0.13 -17.49
N LEU A 79 -7.36 -0.84 -17.03
CA LEU A 79 -7.20 -2.01 -16.14
C LEU A 79 -6.47 -3.15 -16.84
N GLU A 80 -6.82 -3.52 -18.07
CA GLU A 80 -6.16 -4.56 -18.85
C GLU A 80 -4.65 -4.27 -19.00
N GLN A 81 -4.31 -3.04 -19.41
CA GLN A 81 -2.91 -2.62 -19.51
C GLN A 81 -2.19 -2.64 -18.15
N ALA A 82 -2.89 -2.28 -17.07
CA ALA A 82 -2.33 -2.31 -15.73
C ALA A 82 -2.05 -3.76 -15.26
N ILE A 83 -2.95 -4.70 -15.55
CA ILE A 83 -2.77 -6.13 -15.25
C ILE A 83 -1.55 -6.70 -16.02
N GLU A 84 -1.38 -6.33 -17.29
CA GLU A 84 -0.22 -6.75 -18.08
C GLU A 84 1.09 -6.22 -17.50
N LEU A 85 1.14 -4.92 -17.15
CA LEU A 85 2.32 -4.32 -16.53
C LEU A 85 2.61 -4.90 -15.14
N PHE A 86 1.57 -5.15 -14.35
CA PHE A 86 1.67 -5.80 -13.04
C PHE A 86 2.27 -7.20 -13.19
N LYS A 87 1.71 -8.03 -14.09
CA LYS A 87 2.22 -9.38 -14.36
C LYS A 87 3.68 -9.35 -14.85
N LYS A 88 4.01 -8.42 -15.74
CA LYS A 88 5.38 -8.26 -16.26
C LYS A 88 6.37 -7.87 -15.17
N SER A 89 5.98 -7.00 -14.25
CA SER A 89 6.87 -6.47 -13.21
C SER A 89 7.02 -7.39 -11.99
N THR A 90 5.98 -8.16 -11.66
CA THR A 90 5.94 -9.00 -10.44
C THR A 90 6.09 -10.48 -10.72
N GLY A 91 5.87 -10.92 -11.95
CA GLY A 91 5.73 -12.34 -12.30
C GLY A 91 4.41 -12.97 -11.82
N THR A 92 3.54 -12.21 -11.15
CA THR A 92 2.28 -12.70 -10.58
C THR A 92 1.13 -12.45 -11.55
N ASP A 93 0.33 -13.48 -11.82
CA ASP A 93 -0.92 -13.32 -12.53
C ASP A 93 -2.06 -13.05 -11.54
N SER A 94 -2.69 -11.89 -11.64
CA SER A 94 -3.80 -11.51 -10.75
C SER A 94 -5.00 -12.47 -10.85
N ALA A 95 -5.16 -13.16 -11.98
CA ALA A 95 -6.23 -14.14 -12.17
C ALA A 95 -6.03 -15.42 -11.33
N ASN A 96 -4.80 -15.71 -10.90
CA ASN A 96 -4.48 -16.88 -10.08
C ASN A 96 -4.60 -16.60 -8.57
N ILE A 97 -4.94 -15.37 -8.16
CA ILE A 97 -5.12 -15.02 -6.76
C ILE A 97 -6.53 -15.46 -6.32
N ASP A 98 -6.59 -16.25 -5.24
CA ASP A 98 -7.87 -16.71 -4.68
C ASP A 98 -8.79 -15.53 -4.36
N PRO A 99 -9.93 -15.37 -5.04
CA PRO A 99 -10.84 -14.25 -4.88
C PRO A 99 -11.52 -14.21 -3.49
N SER A 100 -11.54 -15.32 -2.76
CA SER A 100 -12.11 -15.42 -1.41
C SER A 100 -11.12 -14.97 -0.32
N SER A 101 -9.83 -14.99 -0.61
CA SER A 101 -8.79 -14.50 0.30
C SER A 101 -8.92 -13.00 0.55
N ARG A 102 -8.33 -12.51 1.66
CA ARG A 102 -8.24 -11.06 1.92
C ARG A 102 -7.55 -10.33 0.77
N LEU A 103 -6.41 -10.86 0.32
CA LEU A 103 -5.69 -10.32 -0.83
C LEU A 103 -6.59 -10.24 -2.07
N GLY A 104 -7.29 -11.33 -2.42
CA GLY A 104 -8.13 -11.35 -3.62
C GLY A 104 -9.29 -10.36 -3.56
N ARG A 105 -9.96 -10.22 -2.41
CA ARG A 105 -11.03 -9.24 -2.23
C ARG A 105 -10.52 -7.80 -2.36
N LEU A 106 -9.42 -7.48 -1.69
CA LEU A 106 -8.84 -6.13 -1.72
C LEU A 106 -8.27 -5.79 -3.10
N LEU A 107 -7.60 -6.73 -3.77
CA LEU A 107 -7.11 -6.53 -5.13
C LEU A 107 -8.25 -6.30 -6.12
N ARG A 108 -9.34 -7.05 -6.01
CA ARG A 108 -10.55 -6.84 -6.83
C ARG A 108 -11.14 -5.45 -6.57
N ALA A 109 -11.28 -5.06 -5.31
CA ALA A 109 -11.77 -3.73 -4.95
C ALA A 109 -10.90 -2.60 -5.55
N GLN A 110 -9.58 -2.81 -5.63
CA GLN A 110 -8.66 -1.87 -6.25
C GLN A 110 -8.78 -1.86 -7.78
N MET A 111 -8.93 -3.02 -8.42
CA MET A 111 -9.16 -3.12 -9.86
C MET A 111 -10.47 -2.44 -10.27
N ASP A 112 -11.55 -2.65 -9.51
CA ASP A 112 -12.81 -1.95 -9.72
C ASP A 112 -12.67 -0.43 -9.52
N ALA A 113 -11.89 0.00 -8.54
CA ALA A 113 -11.58 1.42 -8.32
C ALA A 113 -10.79 2.07 -9.48
N ILE A 114 -9.90 1.31 -10.13
CA ILE A 114 -9.19 1.75 -11.35
C ILE A 114 -10.17 2.01 -12.48
N VAL A 115 -11.12 1.10 -12.70
CA VAL A 115 -12.17 1.25 -13.71
C VAL A 115 -13.02 2.48 -13.41
N ASP A 116 -13.56 2.58 -12.21
CA ASP A 116 -14.43 3.69 -11.81
C ASP A 116 -13.75 5.06 -11.92
N ALA A 117 -12.52 5.17 -11.39
CA ALA A 117 -11.77 6.43 -11.44
C ALA A 117 -11.50 6.87 -12.88
N THR A 118 -11.28 5.93 -13.80
CA THR A 118 -11.06 6.21 -15.21
C THR A 118 -12.37 6.59 -15.89
N ASP A 119 -13.44 5.83 -15.69
CA ASP A 119 -14.70 6.02 -16.37
C ASP A 119 -15.42 7.29 -15.90
N ALA A 120 -15.34 7.63 -14.62
CA ALA A 120 -15.84 8.89 -14.08
C ALA A 120 -15.13 10.13 -14.67
N ASN A 121 -13.94 9.96 -15.25
CA ASN A 121 -13.16 11.05 -15.82
C ASN A 121 -13.11 11.04 -17.37
N GLN A 122 -13.93 10.23 -18.04
CA GLN A 122 -13.95 10.15 -19.50
C GLN A 122 -14.24 11.50 -20.17
N GLY A 123 -15.08 12.34 -19.57
CA GLY A 123 -15.34 13.71 -20.06
C GLY A 123 -14.07 14.56 -20.10
N THR A 124 -13.21 14.45 -19.09
CA THR A 124 -11.92 15.15 -19.03
C THR A 124 -10.90 14.53 -19.99
N ILE A 125 -10.76 13.19 -19.96
CA ILE A 125 -9.80 12.46 -20.80
C ILE A 125 -10.06 12.71 -22.27
N ASN A 126 -11.33 12.68 -22.70
CA ASN A 126 -11.75 12.77 -24.09
C ASN A 126 -12.06 14.21 -24.55
N ALA A 127 -11.86 15.24 -23.72
CA ALA A 127 -12.14 16.64 -24.10
C ALA A 127 -11.31 17.03 -25.32
N LYS A 128 -11.99 17.40 -26.41
CA LYS A 128 -11.40 17.91 -27.66
C LYS A 128 -11.12 19.40 -27.54
N GLY A 129 -10.06 19.89 -28.18
CA GLY A 129 -9.66 21.28 -28.12
C GLY A 129 -8.95 21.72 -26.83
N VAL A 130 -8.76 20.77 -25.87
CA VAL A 130 -8.07 21.02 -24.60
C VAL A 130 -6.73 20.27 -24.62
N GLY A 131 -5.64 21.00 -24.47
CA GLY A 131 -4.30 20.43 -24.42
C GLY A 131 -4.04 19.74 -23.07
N PHE A 132 -3.53 20.46 -22.09
CA PHE A 132 -3.30 19.88 -20.76
C PHE A 132 -4.61 19.66 -20.00
N LYS A 133 -4.94 18.41 -19.71
CA LYS A 133 -6.22 18.01 -19.09
C LYS A 133 -6.15 17.77 -17.59
N ALA A 134 -4.99 17.96 -16.97
CA ALA A 134 -4.73 17.71 -15.55
C ALA A 134 -5.04 16.28 -15.07
N PHE A 135 -5.35 15.33 -15.97
CA PHE A 135 -5.50 13.91 -15.64
C PHE A 135 -4.13 13.23 -15.67
N ILE A 136 -3.31 13.56 -14.68
CA ILE A 136 -1.94 13.09 -14.52
C ILE A 136 -1.88 11.89 -13.56
N PRO A 137 -0.78 11.09 -13.54
CA PRO A 137 -0.65 9.90 -12.70
C PRO A 137 -0.90 10.14 -11.21
N ALA A 138 -0.57 11.32 -10.68
CA ALA A 138 -0.80 11.67 -9.27
C ALA A 138 -2.29 11.94 -8.97
N VAL A 139 -3.01 12.60 -9.88
CA VAL A 139 -4.46 12.82 -9.77
C VAL A 139 -5.21 11.51 -9.90
N PHE A 140 -4.86 10.70 -10.89
CA PHE A 140 -5.42 9.37 -11.09
C PHE A 140 -5.25 8.50 -9.85
N ALA A 141 -4.03 8.40 -9.29
CA ALA A 141 -3.77 7.62 -8.09
C ALA A 141 -4.64 8.05 -6.91
N ARG A 142 -4.82 9.36 -6.71
CA ARG A 142 -5.71 9.88 -5.66
C ARG A 142 -7.15 9.42 -5.86
N LEU A 143 -7.67 9.53 -7.09
CA LEU A 143 -9.05 9.12 -7.42
C LEU A 143 -9.25 7.62 -7.24
N VAL A 144 -8.29 6.79 -7.67
CA VAL A 144 -8.30 5.33 -7.44
C VAL A 144 -8.30 5.02 -5.95
N ASN A 145 -7.45 5.68 -5.17
CA ASN A 145 -7.35 5.42 -3.73
C ASN A 145 -8.62 5.84 -2.97
N GLU A 146 -9.23 6.99 -3.32
CA GLU A 146 -10.52 7.43 -2.77
C GLU A 146 -11.64 6.41 -3.10
N ALA A 147 -11.69 5.90 -4.34
CA ALA A 147 -12.66 4.87 -4.74
C ALA A 147 -12.38 3.52 -4.07
N PHE A 148 -11.11 3.14 -3.91
CA PHE A 148 -10.70 1.93 -3.21
C PHE A 148 -11.08 1.96 -1.74
N GLU A 149 -10.83 3.07 -1.03
CA GLU A 149 -11.16 3.25 0.38
C GLU A 149 -12.66 3.00 0.64
N ASN A 150 -13.53 3.54 -0.24
CA ASN A 150 -14.97 3.30 -0.18
C ASN A 150 -15.36 1.82 -0.35
N ARG A 151 -14.58 1.05 -1.14
CA ARG A 151 -14.82 -0.38 -1.38
C ARG A 151 -14.19 -1.27 -0.33
N ALA A 152 -13.03 -0.92 0.15
CA ALA A 152 -12.27 -1.67 1.14
C ALA A 152 -12.88 -1.60 2.55
N LYS A 153 -13.81 -0.66 2.81
CA LYS A 153 -14.62 -0.57 4.05
C LYS A 153 -13.76 -0.75 5.30
N ASP A 154 -12.93 0.10 5.66
CA ASP A 154 -12.12 0.00 6.90
C ASP A 154 -11.14 -1.20 6.96
N GLU A 155 -11.03 -2.05 5.91
CA GLU A 155 -10.04 -3.12 5.89
C GLU A 155 -8.66 -2.61 5.46
N ALA A 156 -8.63 -1.63 4.55
CA ALA A 156 -7.37 -1.13 3.99
C ALA A 156 -7.48 0.32 3.50
N GLU A 157 -6.35 1.02 3.55
CA GLU A 157 -6.17 2.35 2.97
C GLU A 157 -4.90 2.37 2.13
N ILE A 158 -4.93 3.11 1.02
CA ILE A 158 -3.77 3.35 0.18
C ILE A 158 -3.64 4.85 -0.06
N LYS A 159 -2.42 5.36 0.08
CA LYS A 159 -2.11 6.76 -0.18
C LYS A 159 -0.79 6.88 -0.95
N VAL A 160 -0.73 7.78 -1.91
CA VAL A 160 0.55 8.24 -2.46
C VAL A 160 0.94 9.50 -1.72
N THR A 161 2.04 9.44 -0.98
CA THR A 161 2.63 10.56 -0.22
C THR A 161 4.05 10.84 -0.71
N ALA A 162 4.70 11.86 -0.17
CA ALA A 162 6.06 12.23 -0.51
C ALA A 162 6.74 12.89 0.68
N PRO A 163 8.08 13.08 0.67
CA PRO A 163 8.74 14.00 1.58
C PRO A 163 8.02 15.36 1.59
N GLU A 164 7.84 15.95 2.76
CA GLU A 164 6.95 17.12 2.96
C GLU A 164 7.19 18.25 1.96
N GLN A 165 8.46 18.51 1.62
CA GLN A 165 8.84 19.56 0.67
C GLN A 165 8.45 19.27 -0.79
N LEU A 166 8.06 18.03 -1.11
CA LEU A 166 7.62 17.61 -2.45
C LEU A 166 6.10 17.49 -2.55
N VAL A 167 5.37 17.67 -1.43
CA VAL A 167 3.92 17.52 -1.40
C VAL A 167 3.23 18.74 -1.99
N ARG A 168 2.57 18.56 -3.13
CA ARG A 168 1.77 19.60 -3.80
C ARG A 168 0.29 19.57 -3.39
N ASN A 169 -0.24 18.41 -3.03
CA ASN A 169 -1.62 18.23 -2.60
C ASN A 169 -1.69 18.01 -1.08
N ARG A 170 -2.46 18.84 -0.38
CA ARG A 170 -2.62 18.74 1.08
C ARG A 170 -3.13 17.38 1.57
N LYS A 171 -4.00 16.71 0.78
CA LYS A 171 -4.49 15.35 1.10
C LYS A 171 -3.38 14.29 1.05
N ALA A 172 -2.29 14.56 0.32
CA ALA A 172 -1.15 13.66 0.19
C ALA A 172 -0.09 13.87 1.29
N ARG A 173 -0.30 14.78 2.25
CA ARG A 173 0.67 15.00 3.33
C ARG A 173 0.92 13.71 4.13
N PRO A 174 2.19 13.41 4.43
CA PRO A 174 2.50 12.29 5.29
C PRO A 174 1.96 12.52 6.70
N ASP A 175 1.51 11.47 7.36
CA ASP A 175 1.31 11.48 8.80
C ASP A 175 2.66 11.39 9.54
N ALA A 176 2.65 11.49 10.87
CA ALA A 176 3.89 11.52 11.66
C ALA A 176 4.73 10.25 11.48
N TRP A 177 4.11 9.09 11.37
CA TRP A 177 4.80 7.82 11.14
C TRP A 177 5.42 7.76 9.73
N GLU A 178 4.67 8.15 8.70
CA GLU A 178 5.14 8.19 7.31
C GLU A 178 6.33 9.16 7.14
N ALA A 179 6.22 10.35 7.75
CA ALA A 179 7.29 11.34 7.74
C ALA A 179 8.56 10.81 8.43
N ASP A 180 8.40 10.13 9.57
CA ASP A 180 9.53 9.51 10.27
C ASP A 180 10.17 8.39 9.48
N VAL A 181 9.39 7.47 8.89
CA VAL A 181 9.92 6.38 8.04
C VAL A 181 10.67 6.94 6.84
N MET A 182 10.14 7.94 6.15
CA MET A 182 10.86 8.58 5.04
C MET A 182 12.19 9.14 5.50
N ARG A 183 12.19 9.91 6.61
CA ARG A 183 13.39 10.55 7.14
C ARG A 183 14.40 9.54 7.67
N SER A 184 13.98 8.57 8.48
CA SER A 184 14.87 7.68 9.23
C SER A 184 15.27 6.41 8.47
N LYS A 185 14.57 6.09 7.36
CA LYS A 185 14.78 4.89 6.53
C LYS A 185 14.98 5.25 5.07
N LEU A 186 13.89 5.57 4.35
CA LEU A 186 13.88 5.60 2.87
C LEU A 186 14.83 6.65 2.25
N LEU A 187 15.11 7.74 2.96
CA LEU A 187 16.06 8.79 2.55
C LEU A 187 17.49 8.54 3.04
N GLN A 188 17.73 7.47 3.81
CA GLN A 188 19.07 7.18 4.30
C GLN A 188 19.93 6.55 3.20
N PRO A 189 21.21 6.96 3.04
CA PRO A 189 22.09 6.45 1.98
C PRO A 189 22.32 4.94 2.02
N ASN A 190 22.23 4.34 3.21
CA ASN A 190 22.41 2.91 3.44
C ASN A 190 21.11 2.09 3.31
N TRP A 191 19.97 2.74 3.06
CA TRP A 191 18.72 2.00 2.82
C TRP A 191 18.76 1.36 1.44
N PRO A 192 18.49 0.04 1.32
CA PRO A 192 18.52 -0.63 0.03
C PRO A 192 17.50 -0.03 -0.93
N ARG A 193 17.95 0.37 -2.12
CA ARG A 193 17.10 1.00 -3.12
C ARG A 193 15.93 0.09 -3.50
N GLY A 194 14.73 0.62 -3.49
CA GLY A 194 13.51 -0.10 -3.83
C GLY A 194 12.94 -0.97 -2.71
N GLN A 195 13.65 -1.13 -1.61
CA GLN A 195 13.15 -1.89 -0.47
C GLN A 195 12.05 -1.11 0.25
N ALA A 196 10.87 -1.74 0.40
CA ALA A 196 9.81 -1.22 1.22
C ALA A 196 10.17 -1.32 2.71
N TYR A 197 9.67 -0.37 3.51
CA TYR A 197 9.66 -0.49 4.97
C TYR A 197 8.26 -0.89 5.42
N ALA A 198 8.16 -1.85 6.33
CA ALA A 198 6.88 -2.27 6.88
C ALA A 198 7.00 -2.64 8.36
N THR A 199 5.92 -2.41 9.10
CA THR A 199 5.81 -2.77 10.52
C THR A 199 4.35 -2.78 10.96
N ASP A 200 4.08 -3.50 12.03
CA ASP A 200 2.84 -3.33 12.79
C ASP A 200 2.88 -2.00 13.55
N ALA A 201 1.78 -1.27 13.52
CA ALA A 201 1.63 0.03 14.17
C ALA A 201 0.18 0.27 14.59
N THR A 202 -0.03 1.21 15.49
CA THR A 202 -1.36 1.72 15.80
C THR A 202 -1.61 2.99 15.00
N THR A 203 -2.70 3.03 14.25
CA THR A 203 -3.14 4.21 13.51
C THR A 203 -4.66 4.35 13.61
N LYS A 204 -5.17 5.57 13.73
CA LYS A 204 -6.61 5.85 13.93
C LYS A 204 -7.22 5.03 15.09
N GLY A 205 -6.43 4.76 16.15
CA GLY A 205 -6.86 3.97 17.31
C GLY A 205 -6.98 2.46 17.08
N ARG A 206 -6.54 1.94 15.92
CA ARG A 206 -6.61 0.52 15.53
C ARG A 206 -5.22 -0.05 15.29
N SER A 207 -5.05 -1.35 15.56
CA SER A 207 -3.88 -2.10 15.13
C SER A 207 -3.89 -2.24 13.61
N ALA A 208 -2.75 -2.07 12.96
CA ALA A 208 -2.62 -2.18 11.52
C ALA A 208 -1.22 -2.63 11.13
N TYR A 209 -1.11 -3.34 10.01
CA TYR A 209 0.13 -3.49 9.28
C TYR A 209 0.29 -2.30 8.33
N ARG A 210 1.42 -1.60 8.41
CA ARG A 210 1.70 -0.43 7.57
C ARG A 210 2.96 -0.67 6.74
N MET A 211 2.87 -0.39 5.44
CA MET A 211 3.98 -0.52 4.51
C MET A 211 4.18 0.78 3.72
N MET A 212 5.43 1.18 3.53
CA MET A 212 5.84 2.28 2.67
C MET A 212 6.76 1.77 1.56
N MET A 213 6.29 1.87 0.31
CA MET A 213 7.02 1.46 -0.86
C MET A 213 7.56 2.69 -1.59
N PRO A 214 8.89 2.83 -1.73
CA PRO A 214 9.49 4.01 -2.35
C PRO A 214 9.23 4.06 -3.87
N GLU A 215 8.99 5.28 -4.36
CA GLU A 215 8.83 5.62 -5.76
C GLU A 215 9.89 6.63 -6.16
N TYR A 216 10.67 6.32 -7.19
CA TYR A 216 11.76 7.17 -7.66
C TYR A 216 11.37 7.88 -8.94
N TYR A 217 11.88 9.10 -9.13
CA TYR A 217 11.67 9.82 -10.37
C TYR A 217 12.25 9.05 -11.57
N ALA A 218 11.42 8.81 -12.56
CA ALA A 218 11.82 8.42 -13.90
C ALA A 218 11.95 9.68 -14.78
N ALA A 219 12.54 9.56 -15.95
CA ALA A 219 12.70 10.66 -16.90
C ALA A 219 11.37 11.41 -17.17
N SER A 220 10.25 10.70 -17.30
CA SER A 220 8.92 11.29 -17.51
C SER A 220 8.43 12.15 -16.34
N CYS A 221 8.93 11.94 -15.12
CA CYS A 221 8.56 12.74 -13.95
C CYS A 221 9.21 14.13 -13.97
N LEU A 222 10.38 14.23 -14.61
CA LEU A 222 11.21 15.43 -14.58
C LEU A 222 10.65 16.59 -15.38
N THR A 223 9.68 16.36 -16.26
CA THR A 223 8.93 17.42 -16.93
C THR A 223 8.28 18.39 -15.94
N CYS A 224 7.75 17.84 -14.82
CA CYS A 224 7.14 18.62 -13.75
C CYS A 224 8.02 18.78 -12.51
N HIS A 225 8.88 17.80 -12.21
CA HIS A 225 9.65 17.75 -10.96
C HIS A 225 11.16 18.02 -11.14
N GLY A 226 11.61 18.19 -12.39
CA GLY A 226 13.04 18.33 -12.72
C GLY A 226 13.59 19.74 -12.57
N SER A 227 14.56 20.06 -13.42
CA SER A 227 15.26 21.36 -13.45
C SER A 227 14.74 22.26 -14.57
N PRO A 228 14.93 23.59 -14.50
CA PRO A 228 15.51 24.31 -13.37
C PRO A 228 14.56 24.41 -12.17
N LYS A 229 15.11 24.33 -10.97
CA LYS A 229 14.32 24.50 -9.73
C LYS A 229 13.65 25.87 -9.70
N GLY A 230 12.37 25.92 -9.34
CA GLY A 230 11.58 27.15 -9.24
C GLY A 230 10.90 27.57 -10.54
N GLU A 231 11.25 26.96 -11.70
CA GLU A 231 10.50 27.17 -12.94
C GLU A 231 9.08 26.59 -12.79
N THR A 232 8.09 27.36 -13.20
CA THR A 232 6.68 26.93 -13.17
C THR A 232 6.43 25.86 -14.23
N ASP A 233 5.96 24.71 -13.83
CA ASP A 233 5.59 23.61 -14.72
C ASP A 233 4.17 23.77 -15.29
N ILE A 234 3.76 22.82 -16.15
CA ILE A 234 2.44 22.80 -16.79
C ILE A 234 1.28 22.69 -15.80
N THR A 235 1.53 22.29 -14.55
CA THR A 235 0.53 22.21 -13.48
C THR A 235 0.47 23.48 -12.63
N HIS A 236 1.20 24.51 -13.01
CA HIS A 236 1.35 25.80 -12.31
C HIS A 236 2.03 25.68 -10.94
N TYR A 237 2.84 24.64 -10.72
CA TYR A 237 3.69 24.52 -9.54
C TYR A 237 5.16 24.73 -9.90
N PRO A 238 5.96 25.27 -8.98
CA PRO A 238 7.39 25.36 -9.18
C PRO A 238 8.04 23.97 -9.16
N LYS A 239 8.90 23.70 -10.15
CA LYS A 239 9.72 22.49 -10.18
C LYS A 239 10.61 22.40 -8.95
N GLU A 240 10.78 21.22 -8.40
CA GLU A 240 11.59 21.00 -7.19
C GLU A 240 13.09 20.86 -7.49
N GLY A 241 13.49 20.67 -8.75
CA GLY A 241 14.86 20.44 -9.17
C GLY A 241 15.33 19.00 -8.96
N GLY A 242 14.37 18.05 -8.99
CA GLY A 242 14.63 16.63 -8.85
C GLY A 242 15.45 16.05 -10.00
N LYS A 243 16.12 14.94 -9.74
CA LYS A 243 16.89 14.16 -10.71
C LYS A 243 16.29 12.77 -10.85
N GLU A 244 16.56 12.14 -11.98
CA GLU A 244 16.19 10.74 -12.16
C GLU A 244 16.82 9.89 -11.06
N GLY A 245 15.99 9.06 -10.44
CA GLY A 245 16.41 8.23 -9.33
C GLY A 245 16.31 8.84 -7.94
N ASP A 246 15.97 10.12 -7.80
CA ASP A 246 15.64 10.70 -6.50
C ASP A 246 14.31 10.12 -5.98
N LEU A 247 14.16 9.98 -4.65
CA LEU A 247 12.89 9.59 -4.02
C LEU A 247 11.87 10.71 -4.25
N GLY A 248 10.92 10.46 -5.14
CA GLY A 248 9.89 11.45 -5.53
C GLY A 248 8.56 11.26 -4.81
N ALA A 249 8.24 10.02 -4.44
CA ALA A 249 7.00 9.67 -3.76
C ALA A 249 7.14 8.35 -2.98
N VAL A 250 6.10 8.00 -2.24
CA VAL A 250 5.97 6.73 -1.54
C VAL A 250 4.52 6.26 -1.65
N ILE A 251 4.31 4.99 -2.00
CA ILE A 251 3.01 4.34 -1.86
C ILE A 251 2.91 3.81 -0.43
N SER A 252 2.03 4.38 0.35
CA SER A 252 1.73 3.96 1.73
C SER A 252 0.48 3.10 1.72
N VAL A 253 0.59 1.87 2.26
CA VAL A 253 -0.51 0.92 2.41
C VAL A 253 -0.71 0.65 3.89
N THR A 254 -1.94 0.74 4.35
CA THR A 254 -2.36 0.40 5.71
C THR A 254 -3.40 -0.72 5.63
N LEU A 255 -3.14 -1.84 6.29
CA LEU A 255 -4.07 -2.95 6.43
C LEU A 255 -4.50 -3.03 7.89
N PHE A 256 -5.77 -2.74 8.19
CA PHE A 256 -6.30 -2.78 9.55
C PHE A 256 -6.53 -4.22 10.01
N LYS A 257 -6.23 -4.46 11.30
CA LYS A 257 -6.43 -5.75 11.98
C LYS A 257 -7.70 -5.75 12.80
#